data_fff9d918c61cfdbe841e2a4ad974919d
#
_entry.id   fff9d918c61cfdbe841e2a4ad974919d
#
_cell.length_a   1.000
_cell.length_b   1.000
_cell.length_c   1.000
_cell.angle_alpha   90.00
_cell.angle_beta   90.00
_cell.angle_gamma   90.00
#
_symmetry.space_group_name_H-M   'P 1'
#
loop_
_entity.id
_entity.type
_entity.pdbx_description
1 polymer ?
#
loop_
_entity_poly.entity_id
_entity_poly.type
_entity_poly.pdbx_seq_one_letter_code
_entity_poly.pdbx_strand_id
1 'polypeptide(L)'
;MPIKIPNDLPAASTLAAEGVRLIDENEALRQDVRPIQVALLNLMPEKPKTEMQLARLLGATPLQVELTLLTTSSYQPQNVPHSHLQSFYRQWADVRDQKFDGLIVT
;
A
#
# COMPACT_ATOMS: atom_id res chain seq x y z
N MET A 1 -13.79 4.71 -5.92
CA MET A 1 -12.52 5.38 -6.20
C MET A 1 -11.41 4.36 -6.28
N PRO A 2 -10.59 4.40 -7.35
CA PRO A 2 -9.63 3.33 -7.58
C PRO A 2 -8.37 3.49 -6.75
N ILE A 3 -7.97 2.42 -6.09
CA ILE A 3 -6.69 2.34 -5.42
C ILE A 3 -6.02 1.02 -5.81
N LYS A 4 -4.72 1.08 -6.09
CA LYS A 4 -3.90 -0.10 -6.35
C LYS A 4 -3.10 -0.44 -5.10
N ILE A 5 -3.31 -1.64 -4.58
CA ILE A 5 -2.57 -2.21 -3.46
C ILE A 5 -2.14 -3.62 -3.84
N PRO A 6 -1.20 -4.26 -3.11
CA PRO A 6 -0.85 -5.65 -3.40
C PRO A 6 -2.10 -6.55 -3.38
N ASN A 7 -2.24 -7.43 -4.39
CA ASN A 7 -3.48 -8.19 -4.61
C ASN A 7 -3.92 -9.04 -3.42
N ASP A 8 -2.98 -9.68 -2.74
CA ASP A 8 -3.30 -10.60 -1.65
C ASP A 8 -3.23 -9.96 -0.26
N LEU A 9 -3.12 -8.62 -0.22
CA LEU A 9 -3.11 -7.90 1.05
C LEU A 9 -4.44 -8.11 1.78
N PRO A 10 -4.45 -8.37 3.10
CA PRO A 10 -5.71 -8.56 3.84
C PRO A 10 -6.68 -7.39 3.71
N ALA A 11 -6.17 -6.16 3.59
CA ALA A 11 -7.01 -4.98 3.39
C ALA A 11 -7.86 -5.07 2.11
N ALA A 12 -7.42 -5.79 1.08
CA ALA A 12 -8.13 -5.87 -0.19
C ALA A 12 -9.53 -6.47 -0.03
N SER A 13 -9.67 -7.57 0.72
CA SER A 13 -10.98 -8.18 0.93
C SER A 13 -11.91 -7.30 1.76
N THR A 14 -11.38 -6.61 2.76
CA THR A 14 -12.15 -5.70 3.60
C THR A 14 -12.67 -4.52 2.77
N LEU A 15 -11.81 -3.91 1.96
CA LEU A 15 -12.18 -2.76 1.14
C LEU A 15 -13.19 -3.15 0.05
N ALA A 16 -13.01 -4.30 -0.57
CA ALA A 16 -13.96 -4.81 -1.57
C ALA A 16 -15.35 -5.00 -0.94
N ALA A 17 -15.41 -5.53 0.28
CA ALA A 17 -16.68 -5.69 0.99
C ALA A 17 -17.33 -4.36 1.35
N GLU A 18 -16.54 -3.29 1.49
CA GLU A 18 -17.05 -1.94 1.76
C GLU A 18 -17.43 -1.18 0.49
N GLY A 19 -17.25 -1.78 -0.69
CA GLY A 19 -17.59 -1.14 -1.94
C GLY A 19 -16.51 -0.22 -2.49
N VAL A 20 -15.30 -0.25 -1.93
CA VAL A 20 -14.17 0.51 -2.47
C VAL A 20 -13.65 -0.19 -3.72
N ARG A 21 -13.51 0.55 -4.82
CA ARG A 21 -12.99 -0.01 -6.05
C ARG A 21 -11.49 -0.22 -5.95
N LEU A 22 -11.06 -1.46 -6.15
CA LEU A 22 -9.65 -1.83 -6.21
C LEU A 22 -9.26 -2.03 -7.67
N ILE A 23 -7.99 -1.71 -7.97
CA ILE A 23 -7.43 -1.91 -9.31
C ILE A 23 -6.33 -2.97 -9.17
N ASP A 24 -6.40 -4.03 -9.97
CA ASP A 24 -5.32 -5.00 -10.02
C ASP A 24 -4.18 -4.46 -10.90
N GLU A 25 -3.05 -5.16 -10.87
CA GLU A 25 -1.86 -4.70 -11.59
C GLU A 25 -2.09 -4.64 -13.10
N ASN A 26 -2.88 -5.55 -13.65
CA ASN A 26 -3.18 -5.56 -15.07
C ASN A 26 -4.05 -4.38 -15.48
N GLU A 27 -5.06 -4.04 -14.68
CA GLU A 27 -5.89 -2.86 -14.95
C GLU A 27 -5.05 -1.58 -14.85
N ALA A 28 -4.17 -1.49 -13.84
CA ALA A 28 -3.31 -0.32 -13.66
C ALA A 28 -2.42 -0.07 -14.88
N LEU A 29 -1.90 -1.11 -15.49
CA LEU A 29 -1.05 -1.00 -16.67
C LEU A 29 -1.79 -0.52 -17.91
N ARG A 30 -3.12 -0.65 -17.94
CA ARG A 30 -3.95 -0.21 -19.06
C ARG A 30 -4.43 1.24 -18.93
N GLN A 31 -4.14 1.89 -17.81
CA GLN A 31 -4.56 3.28 -17.60
C GLN A 31 -3.60 4.22 -18.34
N ASP A 32 -4.17 5.19 -19.05
CA ASP A 32 -3.39 6.19 -19.76
C ASP A 32 -2.87 7.31 -18.85
N VAL A 33 -3.45 7.43 -17.66
CA VAL A 33 -3.09 8.46 -16.70
C VAL A 33 -2.11 7.89 -15.68
N ARG A 34 -1.00 8.61 -15.46
CA ARG A 34 0.01 8.20 -14.48
C ARG A 34 -0.63 8.17 -13.07
N PRO A 35 -0.52 7.07 -12.36
CA PRO A 35 -1.05 7.01 -10.99
C PRO A 35 -0.23 7.88 -10.06
N ILE A 36 -0.86 8.32 -8.97
CA ILE A 36 -0.16 8.99 -7.88
C ILE A 36 0.59 7.92 -7.09
N GLN A 37 1.90 8.09 -6.96
CA GLN A 37 2.76 7.14 -6.25
C GLN A 37 2.93 7.59 -4.81
N VAL A 38 2.43 6.80 -3.86
CA VAL A 38 2.53 7.08 -2.43
C VAL A 38 3.28 5.96 -1.74
N ALA A 39 4.31 6.33 -0.98
CA ALA A 39 5.03 5.39 -0.13
C ALA A 39 4.51 5.51 1.30
N LEU A 40 4.27 4.38 1.95
CA LEU A 40 3.85 4.33 3.34
C LEU A 40 4.90 3.60 4.16
N LEU A 41 5.60 4.33 5.02
CA LEU A 41 6.50 3.74 6.02
C LEU A 41 5.66 3.43 7.27
N ASN A 42 5.29 2.16 7.41
CA ASN A 42 4.37 1.73 8.45
C ASN A 42 5.14 1.21 9.66
N LEU A 43 5.18 2.01 10.72
CA LEU A 43 5.83 1.67 11.99
C LEU A 43 4.84 1.23 13.06
N MET A 44 3.56 1.14 12.71
CA MET A 44 2.53 0.74 13.68
C MET A 44 2.61 -0.76 14.01
N PRO A 45 2.25 -1.14 15.26
CA PRO A 45 2.32 -2.55 15.67
C PRO A 45 1.29 -3.43 14.96
N GLU A 46 0.10 -2.91 14.65
CA GLU A 46 -0.94 -3.65 13.91
C GLU A 46 -0.97 -3.23 12.45
N LYS A 47 -0.01 -3.71 11.68
CA LYS A 47 0.17 -3.27 10.30
C LYS A 47 -1.03 -3.52 9.39
N PRO A 48 -1.71 -4.69 9.42
CA PRO A 48 -2.88 -4.88 8.56
C PRO A 48 -4.00 -3.88 8.81
N LYS A 49 -4.22 -3.48 10.06
CA LYS A 49 -5.24 -2.49 10.40
C LYS A 49 -4.90 -1.11 9.84
N THR A 50 -3.64 -0.69 9.99
CA THR A 50 -3.17 0.59 9.47
C THR A 50 -3.22 0.61 7.95
N GLU A 51 -2.82 -0.47 7.30
CA GLU A 51 -2.89 -0.62 5.85
C GLU A 51 -4.33 -0.40 5.36
N MET A 52 -5.30 -1.04 6.00
CA MET A 52 -6.71 -0.93 5.63
C MET A 52 -7.23 0.50 5.83
N GLN A 53 -6.88 1.13 6.95
CA GLN A 53 -7.33 2.48 7.25
C GLN A 53 -6.80 3.50 6.25
N LEU A 54 -5.51 3.44 5.92
CA LEU A 54 -4.90 4.36 4.98
C LEU A 54 -5.34 4.10 3.55
N ALA A 55 -5.48 2.84 3.15
CA ALA A 55 -5.98 2.50 1.83
C ALA A 55 -7.42 3.01 1.64
N ARG A 56 -8.25 2.95 2.67
CA ARG A 56 -9.61 3.50 2.62
C ARG A 56 -9.59 5.00 2.37
N LEU A 57 -8.74 5.73 3.09
CA LEU A 57 -8.63 7.17 2.95
C LEU A 57 -8.08 7.57 1.58
N LEU A 58 -7.02 6.91 1.14
CA LEU A 58 -6.39 7.21 -0.15
C LEU A 58 -7.28 6.81 -1.32
N GLY A 59 -8.08 5.76 -1.17
CA GLY A 59 -9.01 5.31 -2.19
C GLY A 59 -10.23 6.22 -2.37
N ALA A 60 -10.41 7.21 -1.51
CA ALA A 60 -11.55 8.14 -1.58
C ALA A 60 -11.34 9.30 -2.56
N THR A 61 -10.34 9.21 -3.42
CA THR A 61 -10.07 10.21 -4.47
C THR A 61 -10.49 9.67 -5.83
N PRO A 62 -10.88 10.52 -6.81
CA PRO A 62 -11.14 10.07 -8.17
C PRO A 62 -9.87 9.69 -8.95
N LEU A 63 -8.69 10.03 -8.41
CA LEU A 63 -7.43 9.74 -9.05
C LEU A 63 -6.95 8.34 -8.67
N GLN A 64 -6.24 7.69 -9.59
CA GLN A 64 -5.62 6.39 -9.28
C GLN A 64 -4.44 6.60 -8.35
N VAL A 65 -4.42 5.86 -7.24
CA VAL A 65 -3.33 5.90 -6.27
C VAL A 65 -2.68 4.53 -6.21
N GLU A 66 -1.36 4.51 -6.30
CA GLU A 66 -0.55 3.30 -6.13
C GLU A 66 0.21 3.40 -4.81
N LEU A 67 -0.08 2.46 -3.91
CA LEU A 67 0.49 2.46 -2.56
C LEU A 67 1.62 1.44 -2.46
N THR A 68 2.80 1.91 -2.07
CA THR A 68 3.96 1.06 -1.81
C THR A 68 4.23 1.03 -0.31
N LEU A 69 4.25 -0.17 0.26
CA LEU A 69 4.47 -0.36 1.69
C LEU A 69 5.96 -0.52 1.97
N LEU A 70 6.48 0.25 2.92
CA LEU A 70 7.89 0.24 3.29
C LEU A 70 8.07 -0.16 4.74
N THR A 71 9.17 -0.84 5.01
CA THR A 71 9.62 -1.16 6.35
C THR A 71 11.08 -0.76 6.51
N THR A 72 11.50 -0.52 7.76
CA THR A 72 12.90 -0.23 8.04
C THR A 72 13.71 -1.53 8.14
N SER A 73 14.97 -1.48 7.73
CA SER A 73 15.87 -2.64 7.83
C SER A 73 16.32 -2.89 9.27
N SER A 74 16.27 -1.87 10.13
CA SER A 74 16.75 -1.94 11.51
C SER A 74 15.68 -2.33 12.53
N TYR A 75 14.40 -2.33 12.13
CA TYR A 75 13.28 -2.58 13.04
C TYR A 75 12.63 -3.92 12.73
N GLN A 76 12.50 -4.75 13.75
CA GLN A 76 11.82 -6.05 13.67
C GLN A 76 10.54 -5.97 14.49
N PRO A 77 9.37 -5.78 13.86
CA PRO A 77 8.11 -5.73 14.60
C PRO A 77 7.78 -7.08 15.23
N GLN A 78 7.38 -7.04 16.50
CA GLN A 78 7.09 -8.28 17.25
C GLN A 78 5.69 -8.81 17.01
N ASN A 79 4.77 -7.95 16.57
CA ASN A 79 3.35 -8.28 16.46
C ASN A 79 2.91 -8.58 15.03
N VAL A 80 3.84 -8.65 14.08
CA VAL A 80 3.53 -8.85 12.67
C VAL A 80 4.23 -10.11 12.18
N PRO A 81 3.50 -11.04 11.53
CA PRO A 81 4.16 -12.22 10.96
C PRO A 81 5.23 -11.83 9.95
N HIS A 82 6.36 -12.49 10.01
CA HIS A 82 7.47 -12.25 9.09
C HIS A 82 7.05 -12.47 7.63
N SER A 83 6.18 -13.45 7.38
CA SER A 83 5.64 -13.73 6.05
C SER A 83 4.88 -12.54 5.48
N HIS A 84 4.13 -11.81 6.31
CA HIS A 84 3.40 -10.61 5.87
C HIS A 84 4.38 -9.53 5.38
N LEU A 85 5.46 -9.30 6.14
CA LEU A 85 6.48 -8.32 5.77
C LEU A 85 7.18 -8.72 4.47
N GLN A 86 7.57 -9.97 4.33
CA GLN A 86 8.26 -10.43 3.13
C GLN A 86 7.37 -10.34 1.88
N SER A 87 6.08 -10.63 2.03
CA SER A 87 5.16 -10.66 0.89
C SER A 87 4.76 -9.27 0.40
N PHE A 88 4.63 -8.30 1.30
CA PHE A 88 3.98 -7.02 0.97
C PHE A 88 4.85 -5.80 1.18
N TYR A 89 5.88 -5.87 2.02
CA TYR A 89 6.70 -4.72 2.37
C TYR A 89 8.03 -4.72 1.65
N ARG A 90 8.51 -3.51 1.32
CA ARG A 90 9.82 -3.30 0.71
C ARG A 90 10.69 -2.47 1.64
N GLN A 91 12.00 -2.64 1.54
CA GLN A 91 12.94 -1.76 2.23
C GLN A 91 13.20 -0.54 1.35
N TRP A 92 13.59 0.57 1.97
CA TRP A 92 13.91 1.79 1.23
C TRP A 92 14.96 1.55 0.15
N ALA A 93 15.97 0.74 0.44
CA ALA A 93 17.02 0.44 -0.51
C ALA A 93 16.48 -0.18 -1.82
N ASP A 94 15.36 -0.90 -1.75
CA ASP A 94 14.75 -1.54 -2.91
C ASP A 94 14.01 -0.56 -3.81
N VAL A 95 13.58 0.59 -3.28
CA VAL A 95 12.69 1.53 -3.98
C VAL A 95 13.26 2.95 -4.06
N ARG A 96 14.48 3.17 -3.57
CA ARG A 96 15.05 4.52 -3.50
C ARG A 96 15.17 5.23 -4.85
N ASP A 97 15.25 4.46 -5.93
CA ASP A 97 15.35 5.02 -7.28
C ASP A 97 13.98 5.30 -7.91
N GLN A 98 12.88 4.90 -7.26
CA GLN A 98 11.54 5.22 -7.70
C GLN A 98 11.17 6.64 -7.29
N LYS A 99 10.36 7.29 -8.11
CA LYS A 99 9.84 8.63 -7.79
C LYS A 99 8.48 8.49 -7.14
N PHE A 100 8.35 9.01 -5.94
CA PHE A 100 7.09 9.05 -5.22
C PHE A 100 6.56 10.47 -5.19
N ASP A 101 5.24 10.60 -5.26
CA ASP A 101 4.56 11.89 -5.14
C ASP A 101 4.34 12.28 -3.68
N GLY A 102 4.29 11.28 -2.79
CA GLY A 102 4.11 11.53 -1.37
C GLY A 102 4.65 10.40 -0.51
N LEU A 103 4.94 10.72 0.74
CA LEU A 103 5.40 9.77 1.75
C LEU A 103 4.57 9.95 3.01
N ILE A 104 4.05 8.86 3.52
CA ILE A 104 3.34 8.83 4.80
C ILE A 104 4.20 8.03 5.78
N VAL A 105 4.43 8.60 6.94
CA VAL A 105 5.13 7.93 8.05
C VAL A 105 4.18 7.86 9.23
N THR A 106 3.97 6.65 9.74
CA THR A 106 3.08 6.45 10.87
C THR A 106 3.82 6.20 12.17
#